data_7e4f63e878111e96be066c9b6f69567e
#
_entry.id   7e4f63e878111e96be066c9b6f69567e
#
_cell.length_a   1.000
_cell.length_b   1.000
_cell.length_c   1.000
_cell.angle_alpha   90.00
_cell.angle_beta   90.00
_cell.angle_gamma   90.00
#
_symmetry.space_group_name_H-M   'P 1'
#
loop_
_entity.id
_entity.type
_entity.pdbx_description
1 polymer ?
#
loop_
_entity_poly.entity_id
_entity_poly.type
_entity_poly.pdbx_seq_one_letter_code
_entity_poly.pdbx_strand_id
1 'polypeptide(L)'
;MKTQTTHAAEQHAAKRRWLNAHEEGYHKAMGNRQVQMIAIGGAIGTGLFLGAGARLQMAGPALALVYLICGIFSFFILRALGELVLHRPSSGSFVSYAREFLGEKAAYVAGWMYFINWAMTGIVDITAVALYMHYWGAFGDVPQWVFALGALTIVGTMNMIGVKWFAEMEFWFALIKVLAIVIFLVVGTIFLGTGQPLEGNATGFHLITDNGGFFPHGLLPALVLIQGVVFAFASIELVGTAAGECKDPQTMVPKAINSVIWRIGLFYVGSVVLLVLLLPWNAYQAGQSPFVTFFSKLGVPYIGSIMNIVVLTAALSSLNSGLYCTGRILRSMSMGGSAPKFMAKMSRQHVPYAGILATLVVYVVGVFLNYLVPSRVFEIVLNFASLGIIASWAFIMVCQMRLRQAIKEGKAADVSFKLPGAPFTSWLTLLFLLSVLVLMAFDYPNGTYTIASLPLIAILLVAGWFGVRRRVAEIHRTAPMTADSTESVVLKEEAAT
;
A
#
# COMPACT_ATOMS: atom_id res chain seq x y z
N MET A 1 44.21 14.99 -10.95
CA MET A 1 43.00 14.28 -11.46
C MET A 1 42.79 12.89 -10.83
N LYS A 2 43.81 12.05 -10.62
CA LYS A 2 43.68 10.70 -9.96
C LYS A 2 43.23 10.78 -8.49
N THR A 3 43.69 11.77 -7.72
CA THR A 3 43.34 11.96 -6.28
C THR A 3 41.86 12.38 -6.05
N GLN A 4 41.26 13.16 -6.96
CA GLN A 4 39.85 13.54 -6.84
C GLN A 4 38.88 12.41 -7.17
N THR A 5 39.26 11.51 -8.10
CA THR A 5 38.46 10.32 -8.44
C THR A 5 38.48 9.27 -7.33
N THR A 6 39.61 9.08 -6.63
CA THR A 6 39.70 8.18 -5.47
C THR A 6 38.86 8.69 -4.30
N HIS A 7 38.92 9.97 -3.96
CA HIS A 7 38.15 10.53 -2.85
C HIS A 7 36.60 10.49 -3.08
N ALA A 8 36.16 10.70 -4.32
CA ALA A 8 34.76 10.56 -4.69
C ALA A 8 34.30 9.11 -4.62
N ALA A 9 35.13 8.14 -5.03
CA ALA A 9 34.84 6.70 -4.94
C ALA A 9 34.74 6.23 -3.49
N GLU A 10 35.65 6.69 -2.63
CA GLU A 10 35.65 6.40 -1.17
C GLU A 10 34.41 6.98 -0.48
N GLN A 11 34.02 8.23 -0.80
CA GLN A 11 32.78 8.83 -0.27
C GLN A 11 31.52 8.06 -0.73
N HIS A 12 31.49 7.58 -1.97
CA HIS A 12 30.40 6.72 -2.45
C HIS A 12 30.36 5.37 -1.76
N ALA A 13 31.52 4.76 -1.51
CA ALA A 13 31.61 3.50 -0.77
C ALA A 13 31.18 3.67 0.69
N ALA A 14 31.64 4.71 1.38
CA ALA A 14 31.24 5.02 2.75
C ALA A 14 29.72 5.30 2.87
N LYS A 15 29.15 6.04 1.93
CA LYS A 15 27.70 6.26 1.86
C LYS A 15 26.93 4.95 1.67
N ARG A 16 27.41 4.04 0.80
CA ARG A 16 26.80 2.71 0.60
C ARG A 16 26.86 1.85 1.86
N ARG A 17 28.01 1.81 2.55
CA ARG A 17 28.16 1.07 3.82
C ARG A 17 27.17 1.60 4.86
N TRP A 18 27.06 2.92 5.01
CA TRP A 18 26.10 3.53 5.93
C TRP A 18 24.64 3.21 5.59
N LEU A 19 24.26 3.25 4.30
CA LEU A 19 22.92 2.87 3.86
C LEU A 19 22.63 1.38 4.14
N ASN A 20 23.60 0.50 3.99
CA ASN A 20 23.47 -0.92 4.27
C ASN A 20 23.38 -1.21 5.78
N ALA A 21 24.09 -0.46 6.64
CA ALA A 21 23.97 -0.58 8.09
C ALA A 21 22.55 -0.34 8.61
N HIS A 22 21.70 0.40 7.88
CA HIS A 22 20.29 0.58 8.22
C HIS A 22 19.46 -0.67 7.98
N GLU A 23 19.95 -1.64 7.18
CA GLU A 23 19.30 -2.92 6.90
C GLU A 23 19.75 -4.03 7.87
N GLU A 24 20.75 -3.77 8.71
CA GLU A 24 21.22 -4.75 9.70
C GLU A 24 20.16 -5.09 10.72
N GLY A 25 20.13 -6.37 11.12
CA GLY A 25 19.19 -6.89 12.10
C GLY A 25 17.88 -7.48 11.53
N TYR A 26 17.66 -7.44 10.21
CA TYR A 26 16.57 -8.18 9.57
C TYR A 26 16.99 -9.56 9.08
N HIS A 27 16.14 -10.57 9.28
CA HIS A 27 16.37 -11.90 8.73
C HIS A 27 15.84 -12.00 7.29
N LYS A 28 16.67 -12.49 6.37
CA LYS A 28 16.25 -12.85 5.01
C LYS A 28 15.47 -14.17 5.03
N ALA A 29 14.25 -14.14 5.55
CA ALA A 29 13.45 -15.34 5.80
C ALA A 29 12.42 -15.63 4.70
N MET A 30 12.04 -14.63 3.86
CA MET A 30 10.98 -14.76 2.88
C MET A 30 11.44 -15.51 1.63
N GLY A 31 10.73 -16.60 1.32
CA GLY A 31 10.92 -17.36 0.07
C GLY A 31 10.00 -16.84 -1.07
N ASN A 32 10.18 -17.42 -2.27
CA ASN A 32 9.44 -17.01 -3.47
C ASN A 32 7.91 -17.10 -3.29
N ARG A 33 7.40 -18.14 -2.61
CA ARG A 33 5.96 -18.34 -2.34
C ARG A 33 5.37 -17.16 -1.56
N GLN A 34 6.02 -16.75 -0.48
CA GLN A 34 5.55 -15.66 0.37
C GLN A 34 5.63 -14.31 -0.34
N VAL A 35 6.73 -14.01 -1.04
CA VAL A 35 6.91 -12.76 -1.79
C VAL A 35 5.86 -12.61 -2.90
N GLN A 36 5.58 -13.69 -3.64
CA GLN A 36 4.54 -13.71 -4.66
C GLN A 36 3.15 -13.45 -4.04
N MET A 37 2.84 -14.09 -2.92
CA MET A 37 1.55 -13.90 -2.24
C MET A 37 1.43 -12.53 -1.57
N ILE A 38 2.49 -11.97 -1.01
CA ILE A 38 2.51 -10.58 -0.53
C ILE A 38 2.23 -9.60 -1.68
N ALA A 39 2.88 -9.81 -2.83
CA ALA A 39 2.65 -8.97 -4.00
C ALA A 39 1.22 -9.10 -4.58
N ILE A 40 0.59 -10.28 -4.46
CA ILE A 40 -0.78 -10.52 -4.91
C ILE A 40 -1.78 -10.02 -3.87
N GLY A 41 -1.63 -10.51 -2.65
CA GLY A 41 -2.58 -10.30 -1.58
C GLY A 41 -2.54 -8.89 -0.99
N GLY A 42 -1.35 -8.27 -0.95
CA GLY A 42 -1.21 -6.89 -0.52
C GLY A 42 -2.01 -5.92 -1.38
N ALA A 43 -2.09 -6.16 -2.69
CA ALA A 43 -2.89 -5.34 -3.59
C ALA A 43 -4.41 -5.50 -3.39
N ILE A 44 -4.90 -6.71 -3.06
CA ILE A 44 -6.32 -7.01 -2.90
C ILE A 44 -6.73 -6.75 -1.45
N GLY A 45 -7.27 -5.57 -1.17
CA GLY A 45 -7.66 -5.11 0.18
C GLY A 45 -9.09 -4.57 0.24
N THR A 46 -9.36 -3.82 1.31
CA THR A 46 -10.66 -3.17 1.58
C THR A 46 -11.09 -2.19 0.50
N GLY A 47 -10.14 -1.60 -0.23
CA GLY A 47 -10.43 -0.69 -1.35
C GLY A 47 -11.21 -1.33 -2.49
N LEU A 48 -10.92 -2.60 -2.83
CA LEU A 48 -11.71 -3.36 -3.81
C LEU A 48 -12.95 -3.98 -3.17
N PHE A 49 -12.78 -4.68 -2.04
CA PHE A 49 -13.88 -5.46 -1.44
C PHE A 49 -14.99 -4.62 -0.80
N LEU A 50 -14.67 -3.46 -0.23
CA LEU A 50 -15.67 -2.58 0.39
C LEU A 50 -15.86 -1.29 -0.42
N GLY A 51 -14.76 -0.63 -0.75
CA GLY A 51 -14.79 0.67 -1.41
C GLY A 51 -15.44 0.65 -2.80
N ALA A 52 -15.43 -0.47 -3.51
CA ALA A 52 -16.06 -0.57 -4.83
C ALA A 52 -17.59 -0.46 -4.78
N GLY A 53 -18.25 -0.82 -3.67
CA GLY A 53 -19.71 -0.75 -3.55
C GLY A 53 -20.23 0.69 -3.70
N ALA A 54 -19.75 1.61 -2.87
CA ALA A 54 -20.10 3.03 -2.96
C ALA A 54 -19.74 3.64 -4.33
N ARG A 55 -18.60 3.24 -4.89
CA ARG A 55 -18.12 3.76 -6.17
C ARG A 55 -18.91 3.25 -7.37
N LEU A 56 -19.39 1.98 -7.32
CA LEU A 56 -20.33 1.45 -8.31
C LEU A 56 -21.63 2.26 -8.31
N GLN A 57 -22.15 2.58 -7.12
CA GLN A 57 -23.37 3.40 -6.99
C GLN A 57 -23.17 4.81 -7.57
N MET A 58 -21.97 5.40 -7.46
CA MET A 58 -21.69 6.77 -7.91
C MET A 58 -21.27 6.86 -9.38
N ALA A 59 -20.47 5.93 -9.90
CA ALA A 59 -19.94 5.99 -11.27
C ALA A 59 -20.62 5.02 -12.23
N GLY A 60 -21.35 4.04 -11.71
CA GLY A 60 -21.93 2.99 -12.54
C GLY A 60 -20.86 2.20 -13.30
N PRO A 61 -21.16 1.78 -14.55
CA PRO A 61 -20.23 1.00 -15.40
C PRO A 61 -18.90 1.68 -15.69
N ALA A 62 -18.84 3.02 -15.69
CA ALA A 62 -17.62 3.80 -15.90
C ALA A 62 -16.53 3.50 -14.87
N LEU A 63 -16.90 2.93 -13.71
CA LEU A 63 -15.92 2.51 -12.70
C LEU A 63 -14.90 1.51 -13.25
N ALA A 64 -15.27 0.62 -14.18
CA ALA A 64 -14.35 -0.30 -14.82
C ALA A 64 -13.21 0.43 -15.58
N LEU A 65 -13.53 1.52 -16.28
CA LEU A 65 -12.53 2.36 -16.94
C LEU A 65 -11.63 3.07 -15.94
N VAL A 66 -12.18 3.55 -14.82
CA VAL A 66 -11.38 4.18 -13.75
C VAL A 66 -10.38 3.17 -13.17
N TYR A 67 -10.80 1.93 -12.90
CA TYR A 67 -9.90 0.86 -12.45
C TYR A 67 -8.82 0.53 -13.48
N LEU A 68 -9.15 0.51 -14.78
CA LEU A 68 -8.18 0.27 -15.84
C LEU A 68 -7.11 1.37 -15.86
N ILE A 69 -7.51 2.63 -15.84
CA ILE A 69 -6.59 3.78 -15.85
C ILE A 69 -5.67 3.73 -14.62
N CYS A 70 -6.23 3.61 -13.42
CA CYS A 70 -5.45 3.50 -12.18
C CYS A 70 -4.50 2.30 -12.22
N GLY A 71 -4.94 1.18 -12.78
CA GLY A 71 -4.14 -0.03 -12.93
C GLY A 71 -2.91 0.15 -13.81
N ILE A 72 -3.05 0.86 -14.94
CA ILE A 72 -1.93 1.16 -15.84
C ILE A 72 -0.87 2.00 -15.10
N PHE A 73 -1.28 3.06 -14.41
CA PHE A 73 -0.34 3.91 -13.67
C PHE A 73 0.26 3.17 -12.46
N SER A 74 -0.51 2.35 -11.75
CA SER A 74 0.00 1.49 -10.69
C SER A 74 1.07 0.53 -11.18
N PHE A 75 0.91 -0.02 -12.39
CA PHE A 75 1.94 -0.85 -13.01
C PHE A 75 3.21 -0.06 -13.31
N PHE A 76 3.13 1.18 -13.82
CA PHE A 76 4.30 2.01 -14.04
C PHE A 76 5.04 2.32 -12.72
N ILE A 77 4.31 2.59 -11.65
CA ILE A 77 4.88 2.82 -10.33
C ILE A 77 5.60 1.57 -9.80
N LEU A 78 4.99 0.38 -9.96
CA LEU A 78 5.63 -0.87 -9.61
C LEU A 78 6.89 -1.16 -10.42
N ARG A 79 6.89 -0.85 -11.71
CA ARG A 79 8.08 -0.99 -12.56
C ARG A 79 9.21 -0.06 -12.10
N ALA A 80 8.86 1.20 -11.77
CA ALA A 80 9.81 2.17 -11.22
C ALA A 80 10.39 1.71 -9.87
N LEU A 81 9.54 1.20 -8.99
CA LEU A 81 9.98 0.62 -7.71
C LEU A 81 10.88 -0.59 -7.92
N GLY A 82 10.56 -1.45 -8.88
CA GLY A 82 11.39 -2.60 -9.26
C GLY A 82 12.80 -2.22 -9.69
N GLU A 83 12.98 -1.14 -10.47
CA GLU A 83 14.31 -0.62 -10.80
C GLU A 83 15.10 -0.21 -9.54
N LEU A 84 14.43 0.49 -8.61
CA LEU A 84 15.06 0.92 -7.36
C LEU A 84 15.43 -0.26 -6.46
N VAL A 85 14.58 -1.27 -6.39
CA VAL A 85 14.83 -2.50 -5.62
C VAL A 85 16.00 -3.29 -6.20
N LEU A 86 16.10 -3.41 -7.53
CA LEU A 86 17.21 -4.12 -8.15
C LEU A 86 18.53 -3.36 -8.05
N HIS A 87 18.46 -2.02 -8.01
CA HIS A 87 19.63 -1.21 -7.70
C HIS A 87 20.15 -1.48 -6.27
N ARG A 88 19.26 -1.53 -5.28
CA ARG A 88 19.61 -1.81 -3.88
C ARG A 88 18.37 -2.27 -3.08
N PRO A 89 18.21 -3.58 -2.80
CA PRO A 89 17.12 -4.07 -1.93
C PRO A 89 17.18 -3.41 -0.54
N SER A 90 16.05 -2.92 -0.04
CA SER A 90 15.99 -2.24 1.24
C SER A 90 14.61 -2.42 1.90
N SER A 91 14.60 -2.79 3.19
CA SER A 91 13.38 -2.86 4.00
C SER A 91 12.79 -1.48 4.29
N GLY A 92 13.61 -0.42 4.20
CA GLY A 92 13.16 0.98 4.22
C GLY A 92 12.54 1.42 2.90
N SER A 93 12.56 0.58 1.86
CA SER A 93 11.95 0.79 0.55
C SER A 93 12.24 2.19 -0.01
N PHE A 94 11.25 2.86 -0.58
CA PHE A 94 11.42 4.17 -1.22
C PHE A 94 11.85 5.30 -0.25
N VAL A 95 11.69 5.17 1.06
CA VAL A 95 12.25 6.12 2.04
C VAL A 95 13.78 6.07 2.01
N SER A 96 14.36 4.86 1.91
CA SER A 96 15.80 4.67 1.74
C SER A 96 16.28 5.23 0.40
N TYR A 97 15.51 5.07 -0.67
CA TYR A 97 15.84 5.65 -1.99
C TYR A 97 15.70 7.16 -2.01
N ALA A 98 14.68 7.72 -1.34
CA ALA A 98 14.57 9.17 -1.17
C ALA A 98 15.79 9.75 -0.45
N ARG A 99 16.30 9.06 0.59
CA ARG A 99 17.54 9.43 1.29
C ARG A 99 18.75 9.39 0.35
N GLU A 100 18.84 8.34 -0.46
CA GLU A 100 19.96 8.13 -1.38
C GLU A 100 20.02 9.19 -2.49
N PHE A 101 18.90 9.44 -3.15
CA PHE A 101 18.82 10.26 -4.36
C PHE A 101 18.36 11.71 -4.17
N LEU A 102 17.61 12.00 -3.10
CA LEU A 102 17.01 13.32 -2.86
C LEU A 102 17.47 13.94 -1.52
N GLY A 103 18.12 13.15 -0.66
CA GLY A 103 18.64 13.60 0.64
C GLY A 103 17.65 13.46 1.80
N GLU A 104 18.12 13.81 3.00
CA GLU A 104 17.41 13.52 4.26
C GLU A 104 16.08 14.26 4.41
N LYS A 105 15.95 15.48 3.88
CA LYS A 105 14.68 16.22 3.93
C LYS A 105 13.58 15.46 3.16
N ALA A 106 13.93 14.96 1.98
CA ALA A 106 13.02 14.19 1.16
C ALA A 106 12.65 12.84 1.82
N ALA A 107 13.63 12.14 2.40
CA ALA A 107 13.41 10.92 3.17
C ALA A 107 12.50 11.14 4.37
N TYR A 108 12.68 12.26 5.09
CA TYR A 108 11.81 12.66 6.18
C TYR A 108 10.36 12.83 5.73
N VAL A 109 10.12 13.60 4.65
CA VAL A 109 8.77 13.83 4.12
C VAL A 109 8.17 12.52 3.61
N ALA A 110 8.92 11.76 2.80
CA ALA A 110 8.48 10.48 2.26
C ALA A 110 8.08 9.50 3.37
N GLY A 111 8.88 9.40 4.43
CA GLY A 111 8.63 8.48 5.54
C GLY A 111 7.38 8.86 6.34
N TRP A 112 7.19 10.14 6.68
CA TRP A 112 6.01 10.58 7.42
C TRP A 112 4.73 10.51 6.57
N MET A 113 4.78 10.83 5.26
CA MET A 113 3.64 10.66 4.36
C MET A 113 3.25 9.19 4.21
N TYR A 114 4.23 8.28 4.15
CA TYR A 114 3.95 6.85 4.13
C TYR A 114 3.42 6.33 5.47
N PHE A 115 3.90 6.87 6.58
CA PHE A 115 3.32 6.57 7.88
C PHE A 115 1.86 7.01 7.95
N ILE A 116 1.53 8.23 7.47
CA ILE A 116 0.15 8.73 7.40
C ILE A 116 -0.71 7.80 6.53
N ASN A 117 -0.21 7.38 5.36
CA ASN A 117 -0.91 6.41 4.52
C ASN A 117 -1.32 5.17 5.32
N TRP A 118 -0.36 4.47 5.93
CA TRP A 118 -0.65 3.24 6.66
C TRP A 118 -1.39 3.46 7.97
N ALA A 119 -1.18 4.60 8.63
CA ALA A 119 -1.94 4.96 9.81
C ALA A 119 -3.43 5.12 9.49
N MET A 120 -3.75 5.80 8.39
CA MET A 120 -5.13 5.97 7.93
C MET A 120 -5.69 4.67 7.35
N THR A 121 -4.92 3.93 6.54
CA THR A 121 -5.34 2.63 6.00
C THR A 121 -5.71 1.64 7.12
N GLY A 122 -4.94 1.58 8.20
CA GLY A 122 -5.28 0.72 9.33
C GLY A 122 -6.58 1.12 10.02
N ILE A 123 -6.89 2.42 10.10
CA ILE A 123 -8.18 2.89 10.61
C ILE A 123 -9.32 2.52 9.64
N VAL A 124 -9.09 2.61 8.32
CA VAL A 124 -10.04 2.09 7.30
C VAL A 124 -10.29 0.60 7.51
N ASP A 125 -9.24 -0.18 7.73
CA ASP A 125 -9.33 -1.64 7.85
C ASP A 125 -10.07 -2.08 9.11
N ILE A 126 -9.80 -1.49 10.29
CA ILE A 126 -10.55 -1.82 11.52
C ILE A 126 -12.02 -1.38 11.41
N THR A 127 -12.31 -0.29 10.69
CA THR A 127 -13.67 0.16 10.41
C THR A 127 -14.38 -0.82 9.47
N ALA A 128 -13.68 -1.29 8.43
CA ALA A 128 -14.21 -2.30 7.52
C ALA A 128 -14.55 -3.61 8.24
N VAL A 129 -13.68 -4.07 9.16
CA VAL A 129 -13.98 -5.24 9.99
C VAL A 129 -15.27 -5.04 10.78
N ALA A 130 -15.48 -3.87 11.37
CA ALA A 130 -16.70 -3.57 12.12
C ALA A 130 -17.94 -3.60 11.22
N LEU A 131 -17.88 -3.02 10.02
CA LEU A 131 -18.97 -3.06 9.03
C LEU A 131 -19.27 -4.49 8.58
N TYR A 132 -18.26 -5.31 8.33
CA TYR A 132 -18.43 -6.71 7.96
C TYR A 132 -19.04 -7.55 9.09
N MET A 133 -18.73 -7.26 10.35
CA MET A 133 -19.35 -7.94 11.50
C MET A 133 -20.83 -7.60 11.62
N HIS A 134 -21.24 -6.38 11.30
CA HIS A 134 -22.66 -5.98 11.30
C HIS A 134 -23.48 -6.62 10.16
N TYR A 135 -22.87 -7.22 9.16
CA TYR A 135 -23.57 -8.01 8.14
C TYR A 135 -24.45 -9.11 8.76
N TRP A 136 -23.98 -9.70 9.86
CA TRP A 136 -24.80 -10.65 10.61
C TRP A 136 -25.65 -9.90 11.64
N GLY A 137 -26.94 -9.86 11.42
CA GLY A 137 -27.89 -9.14 12.29
C GLY A 137 -27.81 -9.50 13.79
N ALA A 138 -27.30 -10.71 14.11
CA ALA A 138 -27.01 -11.13 15.49
C ALA A 138 -26.02 -10.20 16.23
N PHE A 139 -25.21 -9.45 15.50
CA PHE A 139 -24.22 -8.51 16.06
C PHE A 139 -24.64 -7.04 15.89
N GLY A 140 -25.87 -6.78 15.42
CA GLY A 140 -26.36 -5.43 15.11
C GLY A 140 -26.33 -4.48 16.31
N ASP A 141 -26.57 -4.98 17.51
CA ASP A 141 -26.55 -4.19 18.75
C ASP A 141 -25.14 -3.94 19.31
N VAL A 142 -24.12 -4.62 18.80
CA VAL A 142 -22.75 -4.46 19.27
C VAL A 142 -22.12 -3.22 18.61
N PRO A 143 -21.63 -2.25 19.41
CA PRO A 143 -21.04 -1.03 18.85
C PRO A 143 -19.81 -1.33 17.95
N GLN A 144 -19.66 -0.59 16.84
CA GLN A 144 -18.57 -0.75 15.87
C GLN A 144 -17.19 -0.75 16.52
N TRP A 145 -16.96 0.12 17.51
CA TRP A 145 -15.67 0.24 18.17
C TRP A 145 -15.21 -1.04 18.86
N VAL A 146 -16.15 -1.91 19.30
CA VAL A 146 -15.83 -3.19 19.94
C VAL A 146 -15.15 -4.14 18.93
N PHE A 147 -15.71 -4.24 17.74
CA PHE A 147 -15.11 -5.04 16.65
C PHE A 147 -13.79 -4.45 16.15
N ALA A 148 -13.72 -3.12 16.04
CA ALA A 148 -12.49 -2.41 15.69
C ALA A 148 -11.36 -2.69 16.71
N LEU A 149 -11.68 -2.63 18.00
CA LEU A 149 -10.74 -2.96 19.09
C LEU A 149 -10.33 -4.43 19.07
N GLY A 150 -11.28 -5.33 18.81
CA GLY A 150 -11.03 -6.77 18.68
C GLY A 150 -10.05 -7.06 17.54
N ALA A 151 -10.29 -6.51 16.35
CA ALA A 151 -9.41 -6.64 15.19
C ALA A 151 -8.00 -6.10 15.48
N LEU A 152 -7.92 -4.92 16.09
CA LEU A 152 -6.66 -4.29 16.49
C LEU A 152 -5.87 -5.15 17.47
N THR A 153 -6.53 -5.73 18.47
CA THR A 153 -5.90 -6.59 19.48
C THR A 153 -5.35 -7.86 18.84
N ILE A 154 -6.15 -8.54 18.02
CA ILE A 154 -5.74 -9.78 17.34
C ILE A 154 -4.53 -9.52 16.45
N VAL A 155 -4.63 -8.58 15.49
CA VAL A 155 -3.58 -8.34 14.50
C VAL A 155 -2.34 -7.72 15.14
N GLY A 156 -2.52 -6.83 16.13
CA GLY A 156 -1.40 -6.25 16.89
C GLY A 156 -0.57 -7.31 17.60
N THR A 157 -1.24 -8.26 18.28
CA THR A 157 -0.56 -9.38 18.95
C THR A 157 0.20 -10.24 17.95
N MET A 158 -0.42 -10.57 16.82
CA MET A 158 0.19 -11.39 15.77
C MET A 158 1.45 -10.77 15.16
N ASN A 159 1.45 -9.46 14.94
CA ASN A 159 2.62 -8.75 14.41
C ASN A 159 3.82 -8.73 15.37
N MET A 160 3.59 -8.93 16.67
CA MET A 160 4.65 -8.98 17.67
C MET A 160 5.41 -10.31 17.70
N ILE A 161 4.87 -11.39 17.10
CA ILE A 161 5.46 -12.74 17.17
C ILE A 161 6.72 -12.85 16.31
N GLY A 162 6.68 -12.36 15.06
CA GLY A 162 7.84 -12.41 14.18
C GLY A 162 7.52 -12.46 12.69
N VAL A 163 8.54 -12.17 11.84
CA VAL A 163 8.38 -12.05 10.39
C VAL A 163 7.93 -13.34 9.69
N LYS A 164 8.32 -14.50 10.21
CA LYS A 164 7.89 -15.79 9.64
C LYS A 164 6.39 -15.99 9.78
N TRP A 165 5.85 -15.67 10.95
CA TRP A 165 4.41 -15.73 11.22
C TRP A 165 3.63 -14.72 10.38
N PHE A 166 4.13 -13.47 10.29
CA PHE A 166 3.57 -12.48 9.39
C PHE A 166 3.48 -13.00 7.95
N ALA A 167 4.59 -13.51 7.40
CA ALA A 167 4.65 -13.96 6.02
C ALA A 167 3.77 -15.19 5.75
N GLU A 168 3.67 -16.12 6.71
CA GLU A 168 2.82 -17.31 6.56
C GLU A 168 1.34 -16.96 6.63
N MET A 169 0.95 -16.07 7.52
CA MET A 169 -0.43 -15.61 7.62
C MET A 169 -0.83 -14.79 6.41
N GLU A 170 0.02 -13.88 5.94
CA GLU A 170 -0.24 -13.10 4.74
C GLU A 170 -0.38 -14.02 3.51
N PHE A 171 0.39 -15.12 3.46
CA PHE A 171 0.22 -16.15 2.43
C PHE A 171 -1.19 -16.75 2.43
N TRP A 172 -1.70 -17.18 3.58
CA TRP A 172 -3.02 -17.80 3.69
C TRP A 172 -4.15 -16.79 3.44
N PHE A 173 -4.05 -15.59 3.99
CA PHE A 173 -5.00 -14.52 3.71
C PHE A 173 -5.03 -14.15 2.22
N ALA A 174 -3.86 -14.04 1.59
CA ALA A 174 -3.77 -13.76 0.16
C ALA A 174 -4.38 -14.89 -0.68
N LEU A 175 -4.14 -16.15 -0.32
CA LEU A 175 -4.69 -17.31 -1.01
C LEU A 175 -6.24 -17.31 -0.93
N ILE A 176 -6.80 -17.07 0.25
CA ILE A 176 -8.26 -17.00 0.46
C ILE A 176 -8.86 -15.89 -0.42
N LYS A 177 -8.26 -14.70 -0.44
CA LYS A 177 -8.72 -13.56 -1.26
C LYS A 177 -8.69 -13.86 -2.75
N VAL A 178 -7.61 -14.45 -3.22
CA VAL A 178 -7.43 -14.81 -4.63
C VAL A 178 -8.44 -15.88 -5.05
N LEU A 179 -8.59 -16.93 -4.24
CA LEU A 179 -9.58 -17.98 -4.52
C LEU A 179 -11.01 -17.43 -4.58
N ALA A 180 -11.36 -16.53 -3.67
CA ALA A 180 -12.70 -15.94 -3.67
C ALA A 180 -12.97 -15.10 -4.93
N ILE A 181 -11.97 -14.31 -5.40
CA ILE A 181 -12.13 -13.55 -6.64
C ILE A 181 -12.19 -14.50 -7.84
N VAL A 182 -11.37 -15.55 -7.89
CA VAL A 182 -11.42 -16.54 -8.97
C VAL A 182 -12.78 -17.23 -9.00
N ILE A 183 -13.30 -17.65 -7.84
CA ILE A 183 -14.65 -18.24 -7.74
C ILE A 183 -15.70 -17.24 -8.22
N PHE A 184 -15.62 -15.98 -7.81
CA PHE A 184 -16.51 -14.93 -8.30
C PHE A 184 -16.44 -14.77 -9.83
N LEU A 185 -15.24 -14.72 -10.41
CA LEU A 185 -15.05 -14.58 -11.85
C LEU A 185 -15.64 -15.78 -12.60
N VAL A 186 -15.42 -17.00 -12.11
CA VAL A 186 -15.96 -18.23 -12.72
C VAL A 186 -17.49 -18.26 -12.63
N VAL A 187 -18.03 -18.11 -11.42
CA VAL A 187 -19.48 -18.13 -11.19
C VAL A 187 -20.18 -17.02 -11.95
N GLY A 188 -19.66 -15.78 -11.86
CA GLY A 188 -20.22 -14.63 -12.57
C GLY A 188 -20.20 -14.80 -14.09
N THR A 189 -19.12 -15.36 -14.65
CA THR A 189 -19.03 -15.67 -16.09
C THR A 189 -20.03 -16.75 -16.50
N ILE A 190 -20.24 -17.77 -15.67
CA ILE A 190 -21.26 -18.80 -15.93
C ILE A 190 -22.67 -18.20 -15.96
N PHE A 191 -23.02 -17.37 -14.97
CA PHE A 191 -24.32 -16.68 -14.90
C PHE A 191 -24.54 -15.77 -16.12
N LEU A 192 -23.52 -14.99 -16.49
CA LEU A 192 -23.58 -14.12 -17.65
C LEU A 192 -23.71 -14.93 -18.97
N GLY A 193 -22.92 -16.00 -19.11
CA GLY A 193 -22.90 -16.85 -20.32
C GLY A 193 -24.16 -17.72 -20.51
N THR A 194 -24.80 -18.12 -19.42
CA THR A 194 -26.06 -18.91 -19.45
C THR A 194 -27.29 -18.01 -19.47
N GLY A 195 -27.14 -16.68 -19.26
CA GLY A 195 -28.28 -15.76 -19.21
C GLY A 195 -29.21 -15.99 -18.02
N GLN A 196 -28.73 -16.68 -16.97
CA GLN A 196 -29.56 -16.96 -15.80
C GLN A 196 -29.90 -15.68 -15.06
N PRO A 197 -31.18 -15.44 -14.70
CA PRO A 197 -31.57 -14.26 -13.97
C PRO A 197 -31.06 -14.31 -12.52
N LEU A 198 -30.70 -13.15 -11.99
CA LEU A 198 -30.43 -12.93 -10.58
C LEU A 198 -31.59 -12.18 -9.96
N GLU A 199 -32.26 -12.77 -8.98
CA GLU A 199 -33.50 -12.21 -8.37
C GLU A 199 -34.56 -11.76 -9.40
N GLY A 200 -34.70 -12.52 -10.48
CA GLY A 200 -35.67 -12.21 -11.54
C GLY A 200 -35.21 -11.18 -12.58
N ASN A 201 -34.04 -10.58 -12.41
CA ASN A 201 -33.45 -9.66 -13.40
C ASN A 201 -32.49 -10.44 -14.32
N ALA A 202 -32.67 -10.27 -15.64
CA ALA A 202 -31.75 -10.85 -16.60
C ALA A 202 -30.34 -10.20 -16.45
N THR A 203 -29.28 -10.99 -16.66
CA THR A 203 -27.89 -10.54 -16.64
C THR A 203 -27.43 -10.18 -18.06
N GLY A 204 -26.56 -9.18 -18.20
CA GLY A 204 -25.99 -8.83 -19.49
C GLY A 204 -25.78 -7.35 -19.73
N PHE A 205 -25.41 -7.01 -20.97
CA PHE A 205 -25.12 -5.62 -21.38
C PHE A 205 -26.31 -4.68 -21.31
N HIS A 206 -27.55 -5.20 -21.40
CA HIS A 206 -28.77 -4.39 -21.25
C HIS A 206 -28.84 -3.71 -19.86
N LEU A 207 -28.24 -4.30 -18.80
CA LEU A 207 -28.16 -3.64 -17.50
C LEU A 207 -27.43 -2.29 -17.55
N ILE A 208 -26.53 -2.11 -18.50
CA ILE A 208 -25.84 -0.83 -18.73
C ILE A 208 -26.78 0.14 -19.44
N THR A 209 -27.41 -0.28 -20.55
CA THR A 209 -28.27 0.58 -21.36
C THR A 209 -29.54 1.00 -20.62
N ASP A 210 -30.16 0.06 -19.90
CA ASP A 210 -31.43 0.26 -19.21
C ASP A 210 -31.28 1.11 -17.92
N ASN A 211 -30.06 1.25 -17.40
CA ASN A 211 -29.77 2.00 -16.18
C ASN A 211 -28.93 3.27 -16.43
N GLY A 212 -29.17 3.96 -17.53
CA GLY A 212 -28.56 5.28 -17.79
C GLY A 212 -27.24 5.25 -18.57
N GLY A 213 -26.91 4.11 -19.17
CA GLY A 213 -25.73 3.95 -20.02
C GLY A 213 -24.41 3.81 -19.25
N PHE A 214 -23.31 4.05 -19.96
CA PHE A 214 -21.96 3.83 -19.40
C PHE A 214 -21.59 4.91 -18.35
N PHE A 215 -22.11 6.14 -18.46
CA PHE A 215 -21.91 7.26 -17.54
C PHE A 215 -23.26 7.76 -16.97
N PRO A 216 -23.93 7.00 -16.11
CA PRO A 216 -25.29 7.32 -15.67
C PRO A 216 -25.38 8.66 -14.92
N HIS A 217 -24.28 9.11 -14.30
CA HIS A 217 -24.19 10.40 -13.61
C HIS A 217 -23.28 11.41 -14.31
N GLY A 218 -22.86 11.11 -15.56
CA GLY A 218 -21.92 11.93 -16.32
C GLY A 218 -20.46 11.58 -16.04
N LEU A 219 -19.56 12.27 -16.77
CA LEU A 219 -18.12 11.98 -16.73
C LEU A 219 -17.45 12.48 -15.44
N LEU A 220 -17.81 13.64 -14.94
CA LEU A 220 -17.14 14.27 -13.80
C LEU A 220 -17.22 13.43 -12.52
N PRO A 221 -18.36 12.85 -12.10
CA PRO A 221 -18.42 11.94 -10.95
C PRO A 221 -17.50 10.73 -11.10
N ALA A 222 -17.40 10.15 -12.31
CA ALA A 222 -16.49 9.03 -12.56
C ALA A 222 -15.01 9.44 -12.39
N LEU A 223 -14.62 10.63 -12.87
CA LEU A 223 -13.25 11.14 -12.73
C LEU A 223 -12.89 11.46 -11.28
N VAL A 224 -13.80 12.05 -10.52
CA VAL A 224 -13.59 12.39 -9.11
C VAL A 224 -13.32 11.13 -8.26
N LEU A 225 -13.89 9.98 -8.62
CA LEU A 225 -13.66 8.72 -7.92
C LEU A 225 -12.27 8.10 -8.14
N ILE A 226 -11.45 8.63 -9.06
CA ILE A 226 -10.10 8.12 -9.33
C ILE A 226 -9.28 8.04 -8.04
N GLN A 227 -9.36 9.05 -7.16
CA GLN A 227 -8.62 9.07 -5.89
C GLN A 227 -8.97 7.87 -4.98
N GLY A 228 -10.25 7.52 -4.90
CA GLY A 228 -10.66 6.38 -4.10
C GLY A 228 -10.32 5.03 -4.76
N VAL A 229 -10.21 4.98 -6.09
CA VAL A 229 -9.72 3.81 -6.81
C VAL A 229 -8.19 3.69 -6.67
N VAL A 230 -7.45 4.80 -6.59
CA VAL A 230 -6.02 4.78 -6.23
C VAL A 230 -5.81 4.09 -4.89
N PHE A 231 -6.69 4.32 -3.90
CA PHE A 231 -6.65 3.59 -2.63
C PHE A 231 -6.85 2.08 -2.81
N ALA A 232 -7.66 1.63 -3.76
CA ALA A 232 -7.84 0.21 -4.02
C ALA A 232 -6.55 -0.48 -4.53
N PHE A 233 -5.60 0.29 -5.08
CA PHE A 233 -4.26 -0.16 -5.46
C PHE A 233 -3.20 0.13 -4.39
N ALA A 234 -3.57 0.63 -3.22
CA ALA A 234 -2.66 0.76 -2.09
C ALA A 234 -2.00 -0.59 -1.76
N SER A 235 -0.83 -0.53 -1.14
CA SER A 235 -0.04 -1.71 -0.76
C SER A 235 0.71 -2.40 -1.92
N ILE A 236 0.58 -1.97 -3.17
CA ILE A 236 1.40 -2.53 -4.25
C ILE A 236 2.89 -2.32 -3.97
N GLU A 237 3.26 -1.22 -3.33
CA GLU A 237 4.64 -0.90 -2.94
C GLU A 237 5.19 -1.78 -1.81
N LEU A 238 4.36 -2.61 -1.17
CA LEU A 238 4.76 -3.56 -0.14
C LEU A 238 5.84 -4.53 -0.63
N VAL A 239 5.82 -4.88 -1.93
CA VAL A 239 6.86 -5.69 -2.55
C VAL A 239 8.25 -5.06 -2.41
N GLY A 240 8.35 -3.74 -2.42
CA GLY A 240 9.59 -3.00 -2.18
C GLY A 240 10.11 -3.15 -0.75
N THR A 241 9.23 -3.06 0.25
CA THR A 241 9.60 -3.27 1.66
C THR A 241 9.97 -4.72 1.92
N ALA A 242 9.21 -5.69 1.39
CA ALA A 242 9.48 -7.11 1.51
C ALA A 242 10.80 -7.53 0.83
N ALA A 243 11.26 -6.80 -0.20
CA ALA A 243 12.49 -7.10 -0.92
C ALA A 243 13.74 -7.09 -0.03
N GLY A 244 13.78 -6.26 1.02
CA GLY A 244 14.86 -6.23 2.00
C GLY A 244 14.98 -7.53 2.81
N GLU A 245 13.91 -8.29 2.96
CA GLU A 245 13.85 -9.57 3.69
C GLU A 245 13.73 -10.79 2.76
N CYS A 246 13.84 -10.60 1.43
CA CYS A 246 13.84 -11.67 0.44
C CYS A 246 15.20 -12.39 0.40
N LYS A 247 15.14 -13.71 0.16
CA LYS A 247 16.35 -14.53 -0.06
C LYS A 247 17.06 -14.16 -1.37
N ASP A 248 16.31 -13.93 -2.44
CA ASP A 248 16.82 -13.56 -3.76
C ASP A 248 15.91 -12.46 -4.40
N PRO A 249 16.11 -11.19 -4.06
CA PRO A 249 15.33 -10.10 -4.61
C PRO A 249 15.48 -9.92 -6.12
N GLN A 250 16.65 -10.25 -6.68
CA GLN A 250 16.99 -10.02 -8.09
C GLN A 250 16.10 -10.85 -9.04
N THR A 251 15.71 -12.05 -8.64
CA THR A 251 14.83 -12.92 -9.45
C THR A 251 13.38 -12.87 -9.00
N MET A 252 13.14 -12.74 -7.70
CA MET A 252 11.78 -12.80 -7.13
C MET A 252 10.96 -11.54 -7.44
N VAL A 253 11.54 -10.35 -7.29
CA VAL A 253 10.83 -9.07 -7.44
C VAL A 253 10.38 -8.83 -8.89
N PRO A 254 11.20 -9.02 -9.93
CA PRO A 254 10.74 -8.90 -11.31
C PRO A 254 9.60 -9.85 -11.68
N LYS A 255 9.65 -11.11 -11.21
CA LYS A 255 8.57 -12.07 -11.44
C LYS A 255 7.27 -11.64 -10.76
N ALA A 256 7.36 -11.14 -9.52
CA ALA A 256 6.21 -10.63 -8.79
C ALA A 256 5.56 -9.45 -9.52
N ILE A 257 6.36 -8.45 -9.95
CA ILE A 257 5.86 -7.25 -10.62
C ILE A 257 5.28 -7.57 -12.00
N ASN A 258 5.93 -8.40 -12.81
CA ASN A 258 5.42 -8.76 -14.15
C ASN A 258 4.06 -9.47 -14.09
N SER A 259 3.79 -10.23 -13.04
CA SER A 259 2.50 -10.89 -12.86
C SER A 259 1.37 -9.94 -12.45
N VAL A 260 1.68 -8.72 -12.02
CA VAL A 260 0.67 -7.73 -11.58
C VAL A 260 -0.23 -7.27 -12.73
N ILE A 261 0.25 -7.20 -13.97
CA ILE A 261 -0.56 -6.82 -15.14
C ILE A 261 -1.81 -7.71 -15.26
N TRP A 262 -1.59 -9.04 -15.23
CA TRP A 262 -2.69 -10.00 -15.32
C TRP A 262 -3.65 -9.90 -14.14
N ARG A 263 -3.11 -9.61 -12.95
CA ARG A 263 -3.91 -9.44 -11.73
C ARG A 263 -4.80 -8.21 -11.82
N ILE A 264 -4.24 -7.07 -12.25
CA ILE A 264 -5.01 -5.84 -12.45
C ILE A 264 -6.10 -6.07 -13.49
N GLY A 265 -5.75 -6.61 -14.66
CA GLY A 265 -6.72 -6.86 -15.71
C GLY A 265 -7.84 -7.79 -15.26
N LEU A 266 -7.50 -8.92 -14.65
CA LEU A 266 -8.47 -9.95 -14.31
C LEU A 266 -9.19 -9.67 -12.98
N PHE A 267 -8.44 -9.39 -11.90
CA PHE A 267 -9.03 -9.32 -10.55
C PHE A 267 -9.68 -7.96 -10.25
N TYR A 268 -9.19 -6.88 -10.84
CA TYR A 268 -9.79 -5.57 -10.63
C TYR A 268 -10.76 -5.22 -11.76
N VAL A 269 -10.27 -5.04 -12.97
CA VAL A 269 -11.10 -4.61 -14.10
C VAL A 269 -12.14 -5.69 -14.43
N GLY A 270 -11.74 -6.95 -14.55
CA GLY A 270 -12.63 -8.07 -14.83
C GLY A 270 -13.73 -8.24 -13.78
N SER A 271 -13.39 -8.11 -12.49
CA SER A 271 -14.39 -8.18 -11.42
C SER A 271 -15.39 -7.03 -11.50
N VAL A 272 -14.94 -5.81 -11.72
CA VAL A 272 -15.84 -4.64 -11.81
C VAL A 272 -16.73 -4.74 -13.05
N VAL A 273 -16.18 -5.19 -14.19
CA VAL A 273 -16.97 -5.45 -15.41
C VAL A 273 -18.05 -6.50 -15.14
N LEU A 274 -17.71 -7.62 -14.50
CA LEU A 274 -18.70 -8.63 -14.16
C LEU A 274 -19.76 -8.10 -13.20
N LEU A 275 -19.38 -7.34 -12.16
CA LEU A 275 -20.34 -6.78 -11.22
C LEU A 275 -21.41 -5.94 -11.91
N VAL A 276 -21.03 -5.09 -12.89
CA VAL A 276 -22.01 -4.24 -13.61
C VAL A 276 -22.81 -4.97 -14.67
N LEU A 277 -22.39 -6.17 -15.10
CA LEU A 277 -23.11 -7.01 -16.03
C LEU A 277 -24.02 -8.06 -15.32
N LEU A 278 -23.79 -8.28 -14.03
CA LEU A 278 -24.54 -9.26 -13.23
C LEU A 278 -25.70 -8.60 -12.47
N LEU A 279 -25.50 -7.39 -11.96
CA LEU A 279 -26.51 -6.61 -11.24
C LEU A 279 -26.48 -5.15 -11.71
N PRO A 280 -27.62 -4.44 -11.72
CA PRO A 280 -27.64 -3.03 -12.01
C PRO A 280 -26.81 -2.27 -10.96
N TRP A 281 -26.10 -1.23 -11.37
CA TRP A 281 -25.18 -0.50 -10.51
C TRP A 281 -25.84 0.07 -9.24
N ASN A 282 -27.13 0.40 -9.28
CA ASN A 282 -27.91 0.90 -8.14
C ASN A 282 -28.29 -0.18 -7.12
N ALA A 283 -28.03 -1.46 -7.40
CA ALA A 283 -28.18 -2.54 -6.43
C ALA A 283 -27.03 -2.59 -5.40
N TYR A 284 -25.92 -1.93 -5.69
CA TYR A 284 -24.79 -1.86 -4.78
C TYR A 284 -24.92 -0.68 -3.83
N GLN A 285 -24.41 -0.81 -2.59
CA GLN A 285 -24.56 0.19 -1.54
C GLN A 285 -23.22 0.49 -0.86
N ALA A 286 -23.07 1.73 -0.38
CA ALA A 286 -21.97 2.11 0.49
C ALA A 286 -21.97 1.27 1.78
N GLY A 287 -20.80 0.91 2.26
CA GLY A 287 -20.66 0.12 3.49
C GLY A 287 -20.90 -1.39 3.31
N GLN A 288 -21.23 -1.84 2.10
CA GLN A 288 -21.38 -3.25 1.76
C GLN A 288 -20.42 -3.68 0.66
N SER A 289 -19.91 -4.91 0.76
CA SER A 289 -19.09 -5.48 -0.30
C SER A 289 -19.94 -5.86 -1.50
N PRO A 290 -19.65 -5.38 -2.73
CA PRO A 290 -20.39 -5.77 -3.92
C PRO A 290 -20.29 -7.28 -4.22
N PHE A 291 -19.20 -7.91 -3.81
CA PHE A 291 -19.04 -9.37 -3.92
C PHE A 291 -20.01 -10.10 -2.98
N VAL A 292 -20.13 -9.63 -1.73
CA VAL A 292 -21.10 -10.20 -0.78
C VAL A 292 -22.52 -9.99 -1.29
N THR A 293 -22.83 -8.80 -1.83
CA THR A 293 -24.13 -8.51 -2.44
C THR A 293 -24.45 -9.49 -3.55
N PHE A 294 -23.53 -9.73 -4.48
CA PHE A 294 -23.72 -10.70 -5.56
C PHE A 294 -23.98 -12.12 -5.02
N PHE A 295 -23.09 -12.62 -4.15
CA PHE A 295 -23.23 -13.99 -3.64
C PHE A 295 -24.51 -14.17 -2.81
N SER A 296 -24.94 -13.16 -2.04
CA SER A 296 -26.19 -13.21 -1.28
C SER A 296 -27.43 -13.35 -2.17
N LYS A 297 -27.33 -12.89 -3.44
CA LYS A 297 -28.44 -12.94 -4.42
C LYS A 297 -28.48 -14.22 -5.26
N LEU A 298 -27.55 -15.15 -5.06
CA LEU A 298 -27.54 -16.45 -5.77
C LEU A 298 -28.62 -17.45 -5.31
N GLY A 299 -29.32 -17.16 -4.21
CA GLY A 299 -30.29 -18.06 -3.63
C GLY A 299 -29.70 -19.30 -2.94
N VAL A 300 -28.38 -19.37 -2.79
CA VAL A 300 -27.69 -20.47 -2.09
C VAL A 300 -27.54 -20.10 -0.62
N PRO A 301 -28.06 -20.93 0.31
CA PRO A 301 -27.95 -20.65 1.73
C PRO A 301 -26.50 -20.42 2.19
N TYR A 302 -26.30 -19.43 3.05
CA TYR A 302 -25.00 -19.09 3.67
C TYR A 302 -23.87 -18.64 2.75
N ILE A 303 -23.99 -18.67 1.42
CA ILE A 303 -22.90 -18.31 0.50
C ILE A 303 -22.46 -16.84 0.67
N GLY A 304 -23.41 -15.92 0.89
CA GLY A 304 -23.13 -14.53 1.22
C GLY A 304 -22.35 -14.38 2.53
N SER A 305 -22.69 -15.17 3.57
CA SER A 305 -21.96 -15.20 4.83
C SER A 305 -20.53 -15.72 4.67
N ILE A 306 -20.33 -16.76 3.85
CA ILE A 306 -19.00 -17.28 3.54
C ILE A 306 -18.17 -16.19 2.84
N MET A 307 -18.74 -15.53 1.84
CA MET A 307 -18.06 -14.43 1.18
C MET A 307 -17.77 -13.27 2.12
N ASN A 308 -18.66 -12.97 3.06
CA ASN A 308 -18.44 -11.94 4.06
C ASN A 308 -17.27 -12.28 5.01
N ILE A 309 -17.10 -13.55 5.39
CA ILE A 309 -15.90 -14.00 6.13
C ILE A 309 -14.63 -13.77 5.30
N VAL A 310 -14.67 -14.07 4.01
CA VAL A 310 -13.52 -13.84 3.13
C VAL A 310 -13.11 -12.36 3.08
N VAL A 311 -14.07 -11.46 2.87
CA VAL A 311 -13.75 -10.02 2.80
C VAL A 311 -13.31 -9.46 4.16
N LEU A 312 -13.80 -10.04 5.27
CA LEU A 312 -13.31 -9.74 6.61
C LEU A 312 -11.84 -10.14 6.78
N THR A 313 -11.44 -11.34 6.31
CA THR A 313 -10.03 -11.75 6.31
C THR A 313 -9.16 -10.84 5.45
N ALA A 314 -9.71 -10.25 4.38
CA ALA A 314 -8.98 -9.28 3.55
C ALA A 314 -8.68 -7.99 4.31
N ALA A 315 -9.60 -7.48 5.13
CA ALA A 315 -9.36 -6.33 5.97
C ALA A 315 -8.31 -6.62 7.06
N LEU A 316 -8.38 -7.79 7.71
CA LEU A 316 -7.37 -8.22 8.69
C LEU A 316 -5.98 -8.37 8.07
N SER A 317 -5.87 -8.89 6.85
CA SER A 317 -4.63 -8.98 6.10
C SER A 317 -4.04 -7.61 5.77
N SER A 318 -4.85 -6.67 5.33
CA SER A 318 -4.41 -5.29 5.06
C SER A 318 -3.88 -4.62 6.33
N LEU A 319 -4.61 -4.73 7.44
CA LEU A 319 -4.19 -4.25 8.76
C LEU A 319 -2.86 -4.87 9.22
N ASN A 320 -2.69 -6.18 9.01
CA ASN A 320 -1.46 -6.92 9.32
C ASN A 320 -0.26 -6.38 8.51
N SER A 321 -0.45 -6.16 7.22
CA SER A 321 0.56 -5.59 6.32
C SER A 321 0.93 -4.16 6.68
N GLY A 322 -0.05 -3.35 7.12
CA GLY A 322 0.16 -1.99 7.59
C GLY A 322 1.09 -1.93 8.81
N LEU A 323 0.85 -2.76 9.81
CA LEU A 323 1.71 -2.86 11.00
C LEU A 323 3.12 -3.35 10.65
N TYR A 324 3.24 -4.32 9.73
CA TYR A 324 4.52 -4.78 9.22
C TYR A 324 5.31 -3.64 8.57
N CYS A 325 4.70 -2.86 7.67
CA CYS A 325 5.33 -1.75 6.98
C CYS A 325 5.72 -0.62 7.90
N THR A 326 4.80 -0.16 8.75
CA THR A 326 5.04 1.00 9.62
C THR A 326 6.16 0.72 10.61
N GLY A 327 6.24 -0.49 11.17
CA GLY A 327 7.34 -0.87 12.04
C GLY A 327 8.71 -0.68 11.38
N ARG A 328 8.86 -1.09 10.12
CA ARG A 328 10.12 -1.01 9.37
C ARG A 328 10.47 0.39 8.95
N ILE A 329 9.50 1.12 8.43
CA ILE A 329 9.69 2.51 8.01
C ILE A 329 10.05 3.41 9.19
N LEU A 330 9.33 3.31 10.30
CA LEU A 330 9.61 4.09 11.51
C LEU A 330 11.00 3.76 12.09
N ARG A 331 11.42 2.47 12.04
CA ARG A 331 12.77 2.09 12.42
C ARG A 331 13.81 2.73 11.49
N SER A 332 13.64 2.62 10.18
CA SER A 332 14.55 3.22 9.19
C SER A 332 14.65 4.73 9.38
N MET A 333 13.54 5.42 9.61
CA MET A 333 13.51 6.84 9.91
C MET A 333 14.22 7.18 11.23
N SER A 334 14.01 6.37 12.27
CA SER A 334 14.64 6.57 13.57
C SER A 334 16.16 6.40 13.52
N MET A 335 16.65 5.42 12.77
CA MET A 335 18.08 5.21 12.54
C MET A 335 18.70 6.37 11.74
N GLY A 336 18.00 6.90 10.75
CA GLY A 336 18.38 8.12 10.02
C GLY A 336 18.19 9.44 10.80
N GLY A 337 17.70 9.39 12.05
CA GLY A 337 17.47 10.56 12.88
C GLY A 337 16.14 11.29 12.67
N SER A 338 15.35 10.86 11.67
CA SER A 338 14.10 11.52 11.22
C SER A 338 12.87 11.16 12.07
N ALA A 339 12.98 10.17 12.98
CA ALA A 339 11.94 9.77 13.93
C ALA A 339 12.51 9.59 15.34
N PRO A 340 11.70 9.55 16.41
CA PRO A 340 12.16 9.34 17.79
C PRO A 340 13.07 8.13 17.96
N LYS A 341 14.11 8.24 18.79
CA LYS A 341 15.13 7.19 18.98
C LYS A 341 14.57 5.84 19.44
N PHE A 342 13.51 5.86 20.24
CA PHE A 342 12.91 4.62 20.74
C PHE A 342 12.31 3.74 19.64
N MET A 343 11.91 4.32 18.50
CA MET A 343 11.34 3.58 17.37
C MET A 343 12.37 2.70 16.63
N ALA A 344 13.66 2.86 16.91
CA ALA A 344 14.72 1.97 16.41
C ALA A 344 14.78 0.61 17.11
N LYS A 345 14.12 0.47 18.28
CA LYS A 345 14.21 -0.74 19.12
C LYS A 345 13.59 -1.95 18.42
N MET A 346 14.32 -3.07 18.49
CA MET A 346 13.88 -4.38 18.00
C MET A 346 13.74 -5.39 19.16
N SER A 347 12.88 -6.38 18.97
CA SER A 347 12.77 -7.54 19.84
C SER A 347 13.90 -8.55 19.56
N ARG A 348 14.02 -9.57 20.44
CA ARG A 348 14.92 -10.71 20.20
C ARG A 348 14.55 -11.52 18.96
N GLN A 349 13.29 -11.44 18.50
CA GLN A 349 12.80 -12.06 17.26
C GLN A 349 12.97 -11.18 16.02
N HIS A 350 13.78 -10.13 16.10
CA HIS A 350 14.02 -9.15 15.02
C HIS A 350 12.77 -8.43 14.51
N VAL A 351 11.81 -8.20 15.41
CA VAL A 351 10.60 -7.40 15.14
C VAL A 351 10.83 -5.96 15.61
N PRO A 352 10.57 -4.94 14.78
CA PRO A 352 10.68 -3.54 15.18
C PRO A 352 9.46 -3.12 16.03
N TYR A 353 9.35 -3.71 17.22
CA TYR A 353 8.17 -3.64 18.09
C TYR A 353 7.81 -2.22 18.50
N ALA A 354 8.79 -1.35 18.69
CA ALA A 354 8.52 0.01 19.14
C ALA A 354 7.82 0.86 18.07
N GLY A 355 8.18 0.67 16.79
CA GLY A 355 7.45 1.28 15.66
C GLY A 355 6.04 0.73 15.51
N ILE A 356 5.86 -0.59 15.70
CA ILE A 356 4.55 -1.22 15.69
C ILE A 356 3.67 -0.67 16.82
N LEU A 357 4.18 -0.59 18.06
CA LEU A 357 3.45 -0.03 19.19
C LEU A 357 3.04 1.43 18.95
N ALA A 358 3.94 2.25 18.37
CA ALA A 358 3.61 3.63 18.02
C ALA A 358 2.45 3.69 17.02
N THR A 359 2.41 2.78 16.05
CA THR A 359 1.32 2.68 15.08
C THR A 359 0.02 2.21 15.74
N LEU A 360 0.09 1.23 16.64
CA LEU A 360 -1.07 0.74 17.40
C LEU A 360 -1.72 1.86 18.23
N VAL A 361 -0.93 2.77 18.82
CA VAL A 361 -1.46 3.95 19.52
C VAL A 361 -2.28 4.83 18.58
N VAL A 362 -1.82 5.04 17.34
CA VAL A 362 -2.61 5.78 16.34
C VAL A 362 -3.89 5.03 15.96
N TYR A 363 -3.84 3.72 15.84
CA TYR A 363 -5.03 2.91 15.55
C TYR A 363 -6.08 2.93 16.67
N VAL A 364 -5.66 3.09 17.94
CA VAL A 364 -6.58 3.32 19.05
C VAL A 364 -7.38 4.62 18.85
N VAL A 365 -6.79 5.65 18.25
CA VAL A 365 -7.54 6.84 17.85
C VAL A 365 -8.62 6.48 16.81
N GLY A 366 -8.31 5.56 15.89
CA GLY A 366 -9.29 5.03 14.94
C GLY A 366 -10.45 4.28 15.61
N VAL A 367 -10.17 3.50 16.65
CA VAL A 367 -11.22 2.87 17.48
C VAL A 367 -12.12 3.92 18.11
N PHE A 368 -11.54 5.00 18.64
CA PHE A 368 -12.28 6.12 19.21
C PHE A 368 -13.13 6.87 18.16
N LEU A 369 -12.61 7.03 16.94
CA LEU A 369 -13.37 7.59 15.82
C LEU A 369 -14.59 6.72 15.45
N ASN A 370 -14.45 5.39 15.51
CA ASN A 370 -15.55 4.44 15.30
C ASN A 370 -16.64 4.55 16.40
N TYR A 371 -16.28 5.06 17.57
CA TYR A 371 -17.22 5.39 18.62
C TYR A 371 -17.95 6.73 18.36
N LEU A 372 -17.22 7.78 17.95
CA LEU A 372 -17.75 9.13 17.79
C LEU A 372 -18.55 9.33 16.50
N VAL A 373 -18.06 8.83 15.37
CA VAL A 373 -18.60 9.10 14.02
C VAL A 373 -18.65 7.85 13.14
N PRO A 374 -19.30 6.76 13.60
CA PRO A 374 -19.20 5.44 12.98
C PRO A 374 -19.58 5.43 11.49
N SER A 375 -20.57 6.23 11.09
CA SER A 375 -21.08 6.25 9.71
C SER A 375 -20.16 6.96 8.70
N ARG A 376 -19.19 7.74 9.15
CA ARG A 376 -18.34 8.58 8.27
C ARG A 376 -16.85 8.26 8.34
N VAL A 377 -16.40 7.49 9.34
CA VAL A 377 -14.97 7.19 9.56
C VAL A 377 -14.31 6.64 8.30
N PHE A 378 -14.96 5.66 7.67
CA PHE A 378 -14.40 4.96 6.51
C PHE A 378 -14.01 5.93 5.40
N GLU A 379 -14.92 6.79 4.94
CA GLU A 379 -14.67 7.70 3.82
C GLU A 379 -13.70 8.83 4.19
N ILE A 380 -13.77 9.37 5.39
CA ILE A 380 -12.87 10.43 5.85
C ILE A 380 -11.42 9.93 5.85
N VAL A 381 -11.15 8.82 6.54
CA VAL A 381 -9.77 8.30 6.69
C VAL A 381 -9.22 7.72 5.39
N LEU A 382 -10.08 7.19 4.50
CA LEU A 382 -9.70 6.72 3.18
C LEU A 382 -9.12 7.85 2.32
N ASN A 383 -9.68 9.04 2.37
CA ASN A 383 -9.17 10.20 1.64
C ASN A 383 -7.77 10.60 2.13
N PHE A 384 -7.53 10.62 3.45
CA PHE A 384 -6.20 10.88 4.01
C PHE A 384 -5.19 9.78 3.65
N ALA A 385 -5.61 8.50 3.63
CA ALA A 385 -4.76 7.42 3.16
C ALA A 385 -4.37 7.61 1.69
N SER A 386 -5.32 7.96 0.83
CA SER A 386 -5.08 8.23 -0.59
C SER A 386 -4.04 9.34 -0.81
N LEU A 387 -4.09 10.41 -0.01
CA LEU A 387 -3.09 11.48 -0.04
C LEU A 387 -1.67 10.96 0.26
N GLY A 388 -1.53 10.10 1.29
CA GLY A 388 -0.27 9.48 1.65
C GLY A 388 0.27 8.54 0.56
N ILE A 389 -0.62 7.80 -0.11
CA ILE A 389 -0.28 6.92 -1.25
C ILE A 389 0.25 7.74 -2.42
N ILE A 390 -0.46 8.79 -2.82
CA ILE A 390 -0.07 9.66 -3.93
C ILE A 390 1.32 10.26 -3.67
N ALA A 391 1.57 10.75 -2.47
CA ALA A 391 2.89 11.27 -2.09
C ALA A 391 3.98 10.19 -2.19
N SER A 392 3.72 8.99 -1.67
CA SER A 392 4.67 7.87 -1.70
C SER A 392 5.00 7.44 -3.13
N TRP A 393 4.00 7.35 -3.99
CA TRP A 393 4.16 6.99 -5.39
C TRP A 393 4.91 8.07 -6.18
N ALA A 394 4.68 9.35 -5.87
CA ALA A 394 5.45 10.45 -6.45
C ALA A 394 6.94 10.35 -6.07
N PHE A 395 7.26 10.04 -4.81
CA PHE A 395 8.65 9.81 -4.40
C PHE A 395 9.30 8.64 -5.13
N ILE A 396 8.58 7.51 -5.32
CA ILE A 396 9.09 6.37 -6.11
C ILE A 396 9.46 6.84 -7.52
N MET A 397 8.57 7.57 -8.21
CA MET A 397 8.81 8.03 -9.58
C MET A 397 10.01 9.00 -9.66
N VAL A 398 10.09 9.96 -8.76
CA VAL A 398 11.21 10.93 -8.73
C VAL A 398 12.53 10.23 -8.42
N CYS A 399 12.56 9.28 -7.47
CA CYS A 399 13.77 8.50 -7.17
C CYS A 399 14.22 7.65 -8.38
N GLN A 400 13.28 7.03 -9.10
CA GLN A 400 13.58 6.28 -10.32
C GLN A 400 14.20 7.16 -11.41
N MET A 401 13.66 8.38 -11.62
CA MET A 401 14.24 9.33 -12.56
C MET A 401 15.67 9.73 -12.16
N ARG A 402 15.93 9.93 -10.87
CA ARG A 402 17.27 10.23 -10.33
C ARG A 402 18.22 9.05 -10.47
N LEU A 403 17.76 7.81 -10.23
CA LEU A 403 18.55 6.60 -10.50
C LEU A 403 18.97 6.54 -11.96
N ARG A 404 18.04 6.77 -12.91
CA ARG A 404 18.34 6.79 -14.34
C ARG A 404 19.37 7.86 -14.71
N GLN A 405 19.27 9.03 -14.10
CA GLN A 405 20.26 10.08 -14.26
C GLN A 405 21.64 9.63 -13.73
N ALA A 406 21.69 9.02 -12.53
CA ALA A 406 22.92 8.52 -11.94
C ALA A 406 23.57 7.41 -12.79
N ILE A 407 22.78 6.52 -13.42
CA ILE A 407 23.27 5.50 -14.36
C ILE A 407 23.88 6.16 -15.59
N LYS A 408 23.23 7.16 -16.20
CA LYS A 408 23.77 7.90 -17.34
C LYS A 408 25.09 8.63 -17.03
N GLU A 409 25.23 9.10 -15.79
CA GLU A 409 26.42 9.78 -15.31
C GLU A 409 27.53 8.79 -14.85
N GLY A 410 27.31 7.48 -14.97
CA GLY A 410 28.26 6.44 -14.52
C GLY A 410 28.40 6.32 -12.99
N LYS A 411 27.48 6.93 -12.23
CA LYS A 411 27.48 6.92 -10.75
C LYS A 411 26.75 5.71 -10.14
N ALA A 412 25.95 5.01 -10.93
CA ALA A 412 25.21 3.83 -10.53
C ALA A 412 25.31 2.75 -11.61
N ALA A 413 25.30 1.47 -11.20
CA ALA A 413 25.26 0.34 -12.11
C ALA A 413 23.92 0.29 -12.85
N ASP A 414 23.95 -0.13 -14.13
CA ASP A 414 22.74 -0.33 -14.91
C ASP A 414 21.94 -1.52 -14.37
N VAL A 415 20.62 -1.44 -14.45
CA VAL A 415 19.68 -2.47 -14.01
C VAL A 415 18.96 -3.07 -15.21
N SER A 416 18.78 -4.39 -15.22
CA SER A 416 18.13 -5.10 -16.33
C SER A 416 16.63 -4.89 -16.39
N PHE A 417 15.97 -4.71 -15.24
CA PHE A 417 14.52 -4.54 -15.13
C PHE A 417 14.16 -3.05 -15.16
N LYS A 418 13.68 -2.57 -16.31
CA LYS A 418 13.47 -1.16 -16.57
C LYS A 418 11.99 -0.79 -16.71
N LEU A 419 11.61 0.43 -16.28
CA LEU A 419 10.31 1.03 -16.60
C LEU A 419 10.26 1.31 -18.12
N PRO A 420 9.29 0.72 -18.86
CA PRO A 420 9.17 0.95 -20.29
C PRO A 420 8.79 2.42 -20.58
N GLY A 421 9.37 2.98 -21.64
CA GLY A 421 9.04 4.34 -22.10
C GLY A 421 9.56 5.48 -21.21
N ALA A 422 10.40 5.21 -20.19
CA ALA A 422 10.98 6.27 -19.39
C ALA A 422 11.98 7.11 -20.23
N PRO A 423 12.04 8.45 -20.06
CA PRO A 423 11.41 9.24 -18.98
C PRO A 423 9.96 9.66 -19.24
N PHE A 424 9.40 9.45 -20.44
CA PHE A 424 8.05 9.92 -20.78
C PHE A 424 6.99 9.32 -19.82
N THR A 425 7.00 8.00 -19.62
CA THR A 425 6.07 7.33 -18.70
C THR A 425 6.22 7.79 -17.26
N SER A 426 7.43 8.18 -16.83
CA SER A 426 7.66 8.72 -15.49
C SER A 426 6.99 10.09 -15.31
N TRP A 427 7.13 10.99 -16.29
CA TRP A 427 6.46 12.30 -16.28
C TRP A 427 4.94 12.18 -16.41
N LEU A 428 4.47 11.29 -17.29
CA LEU A 428 3.04 11.01 -17.43
C LEU A 428 2.43 10.51 -16.13
N THR A 429 3.14 9.63 -15.40
CA THR A 429 2.68 9.14 -14.10
C THR A 429 2.65 10.25 -13.05
N LEU A 430 3.64 11.13 -13.01
CA LEU A 430 3.61 12.28 -12.10
C LEU A 430 2.47 13.25 -12.43
N LEU A 431 2.19 13.48 -13.72
CA LEU A 431 1.04 14.28 -14.16
C LEU A 431 -0.28 13.62 -13.74
N PHE A 432 -0.41 12.30 -13.90
CA PHE A 432 -1.57 11.56 -13.42
C PHE A 432 -1.76 11.74 -11.90
N LEU A 433 -0.72 11.56 -11.09
CA LEU A 433 -0.81 11.76 -9.64
C LEU A 433 -1.21 13.19 -9.26
N LEU A 434 -0.70 14.18 -9.99
CA LEU A 434 -1.11 15.57 -9.81
C LEU A 434 -2.59 15.78 -10.18
N SER A 435 -3.05 15.18 -11.28
CA SER A 435 -4.46 15.27 -11.68
C SER A 435 -5.39 14.63 -10.64
N VAL A 436 -4.97 13.53 -10.00
CA VAL A 436 -5.73 12.90 -8.91
C VAL A 436 -5.87 13.84 -7.72
N LEU A 437 -4.81 14.56 -7.34
CA LEU A 437 -4.88 15.57 -6.27
C LEU A 437 -5.83 16.73 -6.63
N VAL A 438 -5.81 17.18 -7.89
CA VAL A 438 -6.73 18.23 -8.36
C VAL A 438 -8.17 17.74 -8.32
N LEU A 439 -8.43 16.52 -8.83
CA LEU A 439 -9.77 15.94 -8.83
C LEU A 439 -10.31 15.71 -7.41
N MET A 440 -9.44 15.34 -6.47
CA MET A 440 -9.79 15.19 -5.07
C MET A 440 -10.36 16.47 -4.45
N ALA A 441 -9.93 17.65 -4.92
CA ALA A 441 -10.49 18.91 -4.45
C ALA A 441 -11.98 19.10 -4.81
N PHE A 442 -12.47 18.40 -5.84
CA PHE A 442 -13.87 18.42 -6.27
C PHE A 442 -14.72 17.33 -5.62
N ASP A 443 -14.15 16.43 -4.83
CA ASP A 443 -14.85 15.41 -4.05
C ASP A 443 -15.38 16.01 -2.73
N TYR A 444 -16.45 16.80 -2.82
CA TYR A 444 -17.05 17.43 -1.63
C TYR A 444 -17.98 16.44 -0.89
N PRO A 445 -17.93 16.38 0.46
CA PRO A 445 -17.08 17.20 1.35
C PRO A 445 -15.69 16.57 1.66
N ASN A 446 -15.52 15.24 1.49
CA ASN A 446 -14.42 14.48 2.08
C ASN A 446 -13.05 14.80 1.42
N GLY A 447 -12.98 14.75 0.11
CA GLY A 447 -11.76 15.07 -0.64
C GLY A 447 -11.38 16.54 -0.52
N THR A 448 -12.38 17.44 -0.61
CA THR A 448 -12.18 18.90 -0.45
C THR A 448 -11.55 19.23 0.91
N TYR A 449 -12.07 18.67 2.01
CA TYR A 449 -11.51 18.89 3.35
C TYR A 449 -10.11 18.27 3.50
N THR A 450 -9.87 17.13 2.84
CA THR A 450 -8.54 16.51 2.84
C THR A 450 -7.52 17.42 2.13
N ILE A 451 -7.85 17.97 0.98
CA ILE A 451 -6.99 18.94 0.27
C ILE A 451 -6.81 20.22 1.09
N ALA A 452 -7.88 20.74 1.71
CA ALA A 452 -7.81 21.90 2.59
C ALA A 452 -6.91 21.68 3.83
N SER A 453 -6.65 20.44 4.21
CA SER A 453 -5.71 20.10 5.30
C SER A 453 -4.23 20.10 4.89
N LEU A 454 -3.90 20.14 3.59
CA LEU A 454 -2.51 20.12 3.09
C LEU A 454 -1.62 21.21 3.70
N PRO A 455 -2.06 22.48 3.86
CA PRO A 455 -1.25 23.50 4.52
C PRO A 455 -0.90 23.12 5.96
N LEU A 456 -1.85 22.54 6.71
CA LEU A 456 -1.60 22.08 8.08
C LEU A 456 -0.59 20.93 8.11
N ILE A 457 -0.73 19.95 7.22
CA ILE A 457 0.21 18.82 7.09
C ILE A 457 1.60 19.36 6.73
N ALA A 458 1.70 20.32 5.80
CA ALA A 458 2.97 20.94 5.43
C ALA A 458 3.61 21.68 6.61
N ILE A 459 2.83 22.47 7.38
CA ILE A 459 3.33 23.16 8.58
C ILE A 459 3.85 22.15 9.60
N LEU A 460 3.12 21.06 9.87
CA LEU A 460 3.54 20.01 10.80
C LEU A 460 4.83 19.32 10.34
N LEU A 461 4.96 19.01 9.04
CA LEU A 461 6.17 18.42 8.47
C LEU A 461 7.36 19.40 8.56
N VAL A 462 7.15 20.67 8.26
CA VAL A 462 8.21 21.70 8.38
C VAL A 462 8.63 21.88 9.83
N ALA A 463 7.68 22.05 10.75
CA ALA A 463 7.96 22.18 12.19
C ALA A 463 8.71 20.96 12.72
N GLY A 464 8.24 19.75 12.38
CA GLY A 464 8.88 18.49 12.75
C GLY A 464 10.30 18.37 12.19
N TRP A 465 10.54 18.82 10.95
CA TRP A 465 11.88 18.86 10.37
C TRP A 465 12.83 19.76 11.17
N PHE A 466 12.40 20.95 11.58
CA PHE A 466 13.20 21.82 12.42
C PHE A 466 13.55 21.16 13.77
N GLY A 467 12.67 20.33 14.32
CA GLY A 467 12.92 19.57 15.54
C GLY A 467 13.98 18.47 15.38
N VAL A 468 14.06 17.82 14.21
CA VAL A 468 14.97 16.67 14.00
C VAL A 468 16.25 17.01 13.23
N ARG A 469 16.34 18.12 12.50
CA ARG A 469 17.43 18.45 11.58
C ARG A 469 18.83 18.40 12.19
N ARG A 470 18.98 18.82 13.47
CA ARG A 470 20.27 18.80 14.17
C ARG A 470 20.74 17.37 14.38
N ARG A 471 19.85 16.49 14.81
CA ARG A 471 20.13 15.07 15.03
C ARG A 471 20.45 14.35 13.71
N VAL A 472 19.73 14.65 12.64
CA VAL A 472 20.02 14.11 11.31
C VAL A 472 21.43 14.52 10.87
N ALA A 473 21.80 15.81 11.03
CA ALA A 473 23.13 16.30 10.68
C ALA A 473 24.24 15.65 11.52
N GLU A 474 23.99 15.40 12.81
CA GLU A 474 24.94 14.72 13.71
C GLU A 474 25.20 13.27 13.27
N ILE A 475 24.15 12.51 13.01
CA ILE A 475 24.25 11.13 12.53
C ILE A 475 25.05 11.05 11.22
N HIS A 476 24.83 12.00 10.29
CA HIS A 476 25.61 12.07 9.05
C HIS A 476 27.08 12.41 9.23
N ARG A 477 27.43 13.18 10.25
CA ARG A 477 28.83 13.49 10.54
C ARG A 477 29.57 12.32 11.17
N THR A 478 28.89 11.52 11.99
CA THR A 478 29.50 10.41 12.73
C THR A 478 29.52 9.10 11.93
N ALA A 479 28.60 8.92 10.99
CA ALA A 479 28.47 7.69 10.21
C ALA A 479 29.72 7.25 9.41
N PRO A 480 30.51 8.13 8.75
CA PRO A 480 31.74 7.73 8.08
C PRO A 480 32.84 7.24 9.03
N MET A 481 32.90 7.81 10.25
CA MET A 481 33.97 7.47 11.23
C MET A 481 33.73 6.13 11.92
N THR A 482 32.47 5.73 12.14
CA THR A 482 32.14 4.43 12.75
C THR A 482 32.36 3.26 11.79
N ALA A 483 32.20 3.47 10.48
CA ALA A 483 32.46 2.45 9.47
C ALA A 483 33.94 2.07 9.38
N ASP A 484 34.85 3.05 9.48
CA ASP A 484 36.30 2.81 9.48
C ASP A 484 36.79 2.14 10.77
N SER A 485 36.21 2.47 11.94
CA SER A 485 36.60 1.86 13.20
C SER A 485 36.17 0.40 13.32
N THR A 486 35.04 0.01 12.72
CA THR A 486 34.54 -1.38 12.76
C THR A 486 35.36 -2.29 11.85
N GLU A 487 35.77 -1.80 10.67
CA GLU A 487 36.63 -2.56 9.74
C GLU A 487 38.06 -2.76 10.29
N SER A 488 38.58 -1.76 11.02
CA SER A 488 39.86 -1.88 11.69
C SER A 488 39.86 -2.84 12.89
N VAL A 489 38.70 -3.07 13.51
CA VAL A 489 38.53 -4.08 14.58
C VAL A 489 38.38 -5.47 13.98
N VAL A 490 37.58 -5.64 12.92
CA VAL A 490 37.40 -6.93 12.24
C VAL A 490 38.71 -7.42 11.60
N LEU A 491 39.45 -6.54 10.90
CA LEU A 491 40.75 -6.87 10.33
C LEU A 491 41.82 -7.17 11.39
N LYS A 492 41.70 -6.61 12.59
CA LYS A 492 42.59 -6.98 13.71
C LYS A 492 42.22 -8.31 14.36
N GLU A 493 40.94 -8.68 14.37
CA GLU A 493 40.51 -10.01 14.84
C GLU A 493 40.85 -11.11 13.83
N GLU A 494 40.69 -10.87 12.50
CA GLU A 494 41.10 -11.83 11.47
C GLU A 494 42.61 -11.96 11.34
N ALA A 495 43.39 -10.94 11.72
CA ALA A 495 44.87 -11.03 11.75
C ALA A 495 45.41 -11.67 13.04
N ALA A 496 44.55 -11.89 14.03
CA ALA A 496 44.89 -12.49 15.33
C ALA A 496 44.44 -13.98 15.45
N THR A 497 43.73 -14.50 14.44
CA THR A 497 43.39 -15.91 14.26
C THR A 497 44.15 -16.50 13.10
#